data_1b88273454d1e393ef2084c36744615d
#
_entry.id   1b88273454d1e393ef2084c36744615d
#
_cell.length_a   1.000
_cell.length_b   1.000
_cell.length_c   1.000
_cell.angle_alpha   90.00
_cell.angle_beta   90.00
_cell.angle_gamma   90.00
#
_symmetry.space_group_name_H-M   'P 1'
#
loop_
_entity.id
_entity.type
_entity.pdbx_description
1 polymer ?
#
loop_
_entity_poly.entity_id
_entity_poly.type
_entity_poly.pdbx_seq_one_letter_code
_entity_poly.pdbx_strand_id
1 'polypeptide(L)'
;RLGCVGASFGGFSVYWLAGHHDKRFKAFIAHDGIFNMEMQYLETEEKWFANWDMGGAYWEKNNATAQRTFANSPHLFVDKWDTPILCIHGEKDFRILANQAMAAFDAAVMRGVPAELLIYPDENHWVLKPQNGVLWQRTFFEWLDKWLKPAKQ
;
A
#
# COMPACT_ATOMS: atom_id res chain seq x y z
N ARG A 1 9.69 10.35 -16.37
CA ARG A 1 9.83 10.43 -14.91
C ARG A 1 8.44 10.43 -14.25
N LEU A 2 7.88 9.27 -14.05
CA LEU A 2 6.55 9.10 -13.45
C LEU A 2 6.68 8.46 -12.07
N GLY A 3 5.99 9.02 -11.09
CA GLY A 3 5.69 8.39 -9.82
C GLY A 3 4.23 7.94 -9.79
N CYS A 4 3.93 6.92 -9.01
CA CYS A 4 2.57 6.47 -8.77
C CYS A 4 2.24 6.58 -7.29
N VAL A 5 1.18 7.30 -6.96
CA VAL A 5 0.77 7.56 -5.58
C VAL A 5 -0.71 7.26 -5.40
N GLY A 6 -1.08 6.77 -4.25
CA GLY A 6 -2.47 6.48 -3.94
C GLY A 6 -2.71 6.22 -2.47
N ALA A 7 -3.95 6.45 -2.04
CA ALA A 7 -4.39 6.22 -0.68
C ALA A 7 -5.60 5.28 -0.66
N SER A 8 -5.74 4.49 0.40
CA SER A 8 -6.84 3.55 0.60
C SER A 8 -6.91 2.51 -0.54
N PHE A 9 -7.99 2.47 -1.32
CA PHE A 9 -8.04 1.67 -2.55
C PHE A 9 -6.93 2.08 -3.53
N GLY A 10 -6.57 3.36 -3.60
CA GLY A 10 -5.42 3.83 -4.38
C GLY A 10 -4.10 3.29 -3.86
N GLY A 11 -3.95 3.12 -2.54
CA GLY A 11 -2.80 2.45 -1.92
C GLY A 11 -2.69 0.97 -2.30
N PHE A 12 -3.83 0.26 -2.30
CA PHE A 12 -3.92 -1.09 -2.86
C PHE A 12 -3.46 -1.12 -4.32
N SER A 13 -3.94 -0.17 -5.12
CA SER A 13 -3.57 -0.07 -6.54
C SER A 13 -2.06 0.15 -6.72
N VAL A 14 -1.44 0.97 -5.87
CA VAL A 14 0.01 1.19 -5.86
C VAL A 14 0.75 -0.11 -5.56
N TYR A 15 0.35 -0.85 -4.52
CA TYR A 15 0.99 -2.13 -4.20
C TYR A 15 0.83 -3.16 -5.32
N TRP A 16 -0.33 -3.21 -5.96
CA TRP A 16 -0.56 -4.10 -7.09
C TRP A 16 0.30 -3.69 -8.30
N LEU A 17 0.31 -2.40 -8.63
CA LEU A 17 1.11 -1.87 -9.74
C LEU A 17 2.60 -2.05 -9.51
N ALA A 18 3.08 -2.04 -8.28
CA ALA A 18 4.50 -2.29 -7.97
C ALA A 18 4.99 -3.64 -8.53
N GLY A 19 4.08 -4.62 -8.67
CA GLY A 19 4.37 -5.91 -9.31
C GLY A 19 3.94 -6.00 -10.80
N HIS A 20 3.34 -4.94 -11.38
CA HIS A 20 2.71 -5.02 -12.70
C HIS A 20 2.95 -3.81 -13.62
N HIS A 21 3.93 -2.93 -13.31
CA HIS A 21 4.09 -1.67 -14.05
C HIS A 21 5.12 -1.72 -15.20
N ASP A 22 5.84 -2.79 -15.34
CA ASP A 22 6.84 -2.97 -16.38
C ASP A 22 7.80 -1.76 -16.50
N LYS A 23 8.41 -1.37 -15.37
CA LYS A 23 9.35 -0.24 -15.25
C LYS A 23 8.79 1.14 -15.65
N ARG A 24 7.47 1.27 -15.74
CA ARG A 24 6.82 2.54 -16.12
C ARG A 24 7.04 3.63 -15.08
N PHE A 25 6.98 3.29 -13.80
CA PHE A 25 7.15 4.23 -12.68
C PHE A 25 8.56 4.15 -12.10
N LYS A 26 9.04 5.25 -11.54
CA LYS A 26 10.35 5.37 -10.88
C LYS A 26 10.26 5.47 -9.37
N ALA A 27 9.07 5.72 -8.84
CA ALA A 27 8.79 5.77 -7.42
C ALA A 27 7.33 5.47 -7.14
N PHE A 28 7.07 4.86 -5.99
CA PHE A 28 5.74 4.60 -5.46
C PHE A 28 5.54 5.24 -4.10
N ILE A 29 4.31 5.70 -3.82
CA ILE A 29 3.85 6.07 -2.48
C ILE A 29 2.49 5.41 -2.26
N ALA A 30 2.40 4.52 -1.27
CA ALA A 30 1.17 3.88 -0.85
C ALA A 30 0.80 4.36 0.55
N HIS A 31 -0.33 5.03 0.67
CA HIS A 31 -0.89 5.45 1.95
C HIS A 31 -2.11 4.59 2.28
N ASP A 32 -2.10 4.00 3.48
CA ASP A 32 -3.17 3.14 4.02
C ASP A 32 -3.78 2.16 3.00
N GLY A 33 -2.91 1.51 2.23
CA GLY A 33 -3.31 0.55 1.20
C GLY A 33 -3.40 -0.88 1.71
N ILE A 34 -4.21 -1.68 1.02
CA ILE A 34 -4.27 -3.13 1.21
C ILE A 34 -3.08 -3.78 0.49
N PHE A 35 -2.27 -4.51 1.22
CA PHE A 35 -1.15 -5.29 0.68
C PHE A 35 -1.48 -6.79 0.60
N ASN A 36 -2.08 -7.34 1.66
CA ASN A 36 -2.53 -8.73 1.73
C ASN A 36 -4.04 -8.77 1.92
N MET A 37 -4.76 -9.19 0.90
CA MET A 37 -6.22 -9.17 0.88
C MET A 37 -6.84 -10.20 1.81
N GLU A 38 -6.19 -11.35 2.06
CA GLU A 38 -6.69 -12.34 3.01
C GLU A 38 -6.65 -11.78 4.44
N MET A 39 -5.56 -11.14 4.82
CA MET A 39 -5.44 -10.45 6.10
C MET A 39 -6.46 -9.31 6.21
N GLN A 40 -6.60 -8.50 5.17
CA GLN A 40 -7.60 -7.42 5.12
C GLN A 40 -9.01 -7.95 5.38
N TYR A 41 -9.37 -9.07 4.77
CA TYR A 41 -10.68 -9.69 4.97
C TYR A 41 -10.93 -10.07 6.44
N LEU A 42 -9.91 -10.54 7.13
CA LEU A 42 -10.01 -10.98 8.53
C LEU A 42 -10.03 -9.84 9.54
N GLU A 43 -9.30 -8.75 9.26
CA GLU A 43 -8.99 -7.72 10.26
C GLU A 43 -9.78 -6.42 10.12
N THR A 44 -10.33 -6.10 8.94
CA THR A 44 -11.08 -4.86 8.71
C THR A 44 -12.33 -4.75 9.59
N GLU A 45 -12.65 -3.56 10.06
CA GLU A 45 -13.93 -3.26 10.72
C GLU A 45 -15.12 -3.29 9.76
N GLU A 46 -14.89 -3.15 8.44
CA GLU A 46 -15.92 -3.05 7.41
C GLU A 46 -16.22 -4.42 6.76
N LYS A 47 -16.70 -5.39 7.53
CA LYS A 47 -16.95 -6.76 7.05
C LYS A 47 -17.95 -6.83 5.89
N TRP A 48 -19.02 -6.04 5.93
CA TRP A 48 -20.03 -6.02 4.87
C TRP A 48 -19.43 -5.54 3.54
N PHE A 49 -18.58 -4.52 3.60
CA PHE A 49 -17.88 -3.96 2.43
C PHE A 49 -16.92 -5.00 1.83
N ALA A 50 -16.11 -5.65 2.67
CA ALA A 50 -15.22 -6.70 2.23
C ALA A 50 -15.97 -7.86 1.55
N ASN A 51 -17.08 -8.30 2.12
CA ASN A 51 -17.92 -9.34 1.50
C ASN A 51 -18.53 -8.91 0.17
N TRP A 52 -18.97 -7.67 0.07
CA TRP A 52 -19.56 -7.14 -1.14
C TRP A 52 -18.52 -6.93 -2.24
N ASP A 53 -17.47 -6.16 -1.97
CA ASP A 53 -16.47 -5.79 -2.99
C ASP A 53 -15.55 -6.94 -3.39
N MET A 54 -15.18 -7.79 -2.45
CA MET A 54 -14.32 -8.94 -2.71
C MET A 54 -15.10 -10.15 -3.24
N GLY A 55 -16.41 -10.08 -3.23
CA GLY A 55 -17.30 -11.10 -3.76
C GLY A 55 -17.52 -12.31 -2.84
N GLY A 56 -17.04 -12.24 -1.59
CA GLY A 56 -17.15 -13.29 -0.59
C GLY A 56 -15.84 -13.58 0.12
N ALA A 57 -15.81 -14.64 0.91
CA ALA A 57 -14.63 -15.02 1.70
C ALA A 57 -13.58 -15.77 0.87
N TYR A 58 -12.30 -15.59 1.20
CA TYR A 58 -11.21 -16.26 0.48
C TYR A 58 -11.23 -17.80 0.59
N TRP A 59 -11.90 -18.34 1.60
CA TRP A 59 -12.08 -19.79 1.75
C TRP A 59 -13.23 -20.40 0.93
N GLU A 60 -14.05 -19.57 0.30
CA GLU A 60 -15.15 -20.03 -0.58
C GLU A 60 -14.58 -20.51 -1.93
N LYS A 61 -14.06 -21.73 -1.95
CA LYS A 61 -13.31 -22.26 -3.10
C LYS A 61 -14.15 -22.41 -4.38
N ASN A 62 -15.47 -22.55 -4.24
CA ASN A 62 -16.40 -22.63 -5.37
C ASN A 62 -16.95 -21.26 -5.82
N ASN A 63 -16.56 -20.18 -5.15
CA ASN A 63 -16.94 -18.82 -5.51
C ASN A 63 -15.88 -18.21 -6.44
N ALA A 64 -16.14 -18.26 -7.75
CA ALA A 64 -15.19 -17.79 -8.75
C ALA A 64 -14.85 -16.30 -8.61
N THR A 65 -15.78 -15.46 -8.16
CA THR A 65 -15.55 -14.03 -7.95
C THR A 65 -14.58 -13.81 -6.80
N ALA A 66 -14.82 -14.43 -5.65
CA ALA A 66 -13.92 -14.34 -4.50
C ALA A 66 -12.53 -14.88 -4.86
N GLN A 67 -12.42 -16.04 -5.48
CA GLN A 67 -11.14 -16.63 -5.85
C GLN A 67 -10.33 -15.72 -6.78
N ARG A 68 -10.97 -15.10 -7.78
CA ARG A 68 -10.31 -14.15 -8.67
C ARG A 68 -9.83 -12.90 -7.93
N THR A 69 -10.63 -12.39 -7.00
CA THR A 69 -10.27 -11.23 -6.17
C THR A 69 -9.01 -11.52 -5.36
N PHE A 70 -8.99 -12.60 -4.59
CA PHE A 70 -7.85 -12.93 -3.73
C PHE A 70 -6.60 -13.36 -4.51
N ALA A 71 -6.75 -13.92 -5.72
CA ALA A 71 -5.64 -14.22 -6.62
C ALA A 71 -4.93 -12.94 -7.13
N ASN A 72 -5.55 -11.78 -7.00
CA ASN A 72 -4.95 -10.48 -7.31
C ASN A 72 -4.42 -9.73 -6.08
N SER A 73 -4.27 -10.40 -4.95
CA SER A 73 -3.68 -9.78 -3.77
C SER A 73 -2.24 -9.33 -4.03
N PRO A 74 -1.89 -8.06 -3.78
CA PRO A 74 -0.57 -7.51 -4.11
C PRO A 74 0.60 -8.30 -3.57
N HIS A 75 0.48 -8.89 -2.37
CA HIS A 75 1.55 -9.62 -1.70
C HIS A 75 2.02 -10.85 -2.50
N LEU A 76 1.19 -11.37 -3.39
CA LEU A 76 1.52 -12.52 -4.24
C LEU A 76 2.52 -12.18 -5.36
N PHE A 77 2.77 -10.90 -5.63
CA PHE A 77 3.57 -10.40 -6.75
C PHE A 77 4.82 -9.64 -6.30
N VAL A 78 5.22 -9.78 -5.05
CA VAL A 78 6.40 -9.11 -4.47
C VAL A 78 7.69 -9.53 -5.16
N ASP A 79 7.75 -10.73 -5.71
CA ASP A 79 8.89 -11.23 -6.49
C ASP A 79 9.22 -10.34 -7.70
N LYS A 80 8.27 -9.54 -8.18
CA LYS A 80 8.42 -8.59 -9.30
C LYS A 80 8.70 -7.15 -8.86
N TRP A 81 8.75 -6.88 -7.56
CA TRP A 81 9.02 -5.54 -7.06
C TRP A 81 10.48 -5.15 -7.30
N ASP A 82 10.70 -4.03 -7.96
CA ASP A 82 12.02 -3.52 -8.32
C ASP A 82 12.16 -1.99 -8.17
N THR A 83 11.11 -1.31 -7.73
CA THR A 83 11.00 0.15 -7.76
C THR A 83 10.80 0.72 -6.35
N PRO A 84 11.51 1.81 -5.98
CA PRO A 84 11.41 2.42 -4.65
C PRO A 84 9.98 2.70 -4.20
N ILE A 85 9.66 2.38 -2.93
CA ILE A 85 8.33 2.53 -2.36
C ILE A 85 8.36 3.17 -0.98
N LEU A 86 7.50 4.18 -0.79
CA LEU A 86 7.18 4.77 0.52
C LEU A 86 5.83 4.24 0.98
N CYS A 87 5.81 3.64 2.18
CA CYS A 87 4.60 3.13 2.82
C CYS A 87 4.22 4.07 3.97
N ILE A 88 2.99 4.57 3.96
CA ILE A 88 2.47 5.49 5.00
C ILE A 88 1.21 4.89 5.60
N HIS A 89 1.05 4.94 6.93
CA HIS A 89 -0.14 4.40 7.60
C HIS A 89 -0.36 5.04 8.98
N GLY A 90 -1.63 5.17 9.37
CA GLY A 90 -2.03 5.51 10.73
C GLY A 90 -2.17 4.25 11.58
N GLU A 91 -1.62 4.24 12.79
CA GLU A 91 -1.66 3.07 13.68
C GLU A 91 -3.09 2.77 14.19
N LYS A 92 -3.95 3.80 14.23
CA LYS A 92 -5.36 3.68 14.63
C LYS A 92 -6.32 3.51 13.44
N ASP A 93 -5.80 3.08 12.32
CA ASP A 93 -6.62 2.70 11.17
C ASP A 93 -7.17 1.29 11.38
N PHE A 94 -8.50 1.18 11.51
CA PHE A 94 -9.22 -0.09 11.67
C PHE A 94 -9.97 -0.51 10.42
N ARG A 95 -9.96 0.33 9.40
CA ARG A 95 -10.48 0.01 8.07
C ARG A 95 -9.48 -0.81 7.28
N ILE A 96 -8.23 -0.34 7.24
CA ILE A 96 -7.07 -1.05 6.72
C ILE A 96 -5.98 -0.93 7.78
N LEU A 97 -5.64 -2.02 8.44
CA LEU A 97 -4.74 -1.97 9.58
C LEU A 97 -3.29 -1.66 9.17
N ALA A 98 -2.55 -1.02 10.07
CA ALA A 98 -1.18 -0.56 9.81
C ALA A 98 -0.20 -1.70 9.52
N ASN A 99 -0.50 -2.94 9.93
CA ASN A 99 0.31 -4.12 9.60
C ASN A 99 0.41 -4.36 8.08
N GLN A 100 -0.54 -3.86 7.29
CA GLN A 100 -0.48 -3.91 5.83
C GLN A 100 0.72 -3.14 5.29
N ALA A 101 0.94 -1.90 5.76
CA ALA A 101 2.09 -1.11 5.37
C ALA A 101 3.41 -1.68 5.93
N MET A 102 3.39 -2.19 7.17
CA MET A 102 4.55 -2.82 7.78
C MET A 102 5.00 -4.05 6.98
N ALA A 103 4.05 -4.90 6.58
CA ALA A 103 4.34 -6.09 5.78
C ALA A 103 4.84 -5.74 4.38
N ALA A 104 4.26 -4.72 3.74
CA ALA A 104 4.70 -4.25 2.42
C ALA A 104 6.12 -3.67 2.49
N PHE A 105 6.41 -2.87 3.51
CA PHE A 105 7.76 -2.34 3.75
C PHE A 105 8.77 -3.46 3.97
N ASP A 106 8.46 -4.42 4.82
CA ASP A 106 9.35 -5.55 5.12
C ASP A 106 9.62 -6.39 3.87
N ALA A 107 8.59 -6.67 3.08
CA ALA A 107 8.72 -7.37 1.80
C ALA A 107 9.65 -6.62 0.83
N ALA A 108 9.52 -5.29 0.72
CA ALA A 108 10.40 -4.49 -0.12
C ALA A 108 11.86 -4.56 0.35
N VAL A 109 12.10 -4.44 1.66
CA VAL A 109 13.43 -4.55 2.25
C VAL A 109 14.06 -5.92 1.99
N MET A 110 13.30 -6.99 2.20
CA MET A 110 13.76 -8.37 1.93
C MET A 110 14.10 -8.59 0.45
N ARG A 111 13.42 -7.90 -0.45
CA ARG A 111 13.70 -7.91 -1.90
C ARG A 111 14.87 -7.02 -2.31
N GLY A 112 15.47 -6.27 -1.37
CA GLY A 112 16.52 -5.29 -1.68
C GLY A 112 16.00 -4.05 -2.41
N VAL A 113 14.70 -3.79 -2.36
CA VAL A 113 14.06 -2.61 -2.94
C VAL A 113 14.16 -1.44 -1.95
N PRO A 114 14.63 -0.25 -2.37
CA PRO A 114 14.63 0.91 -1.50
C PRO A 114 13.23 1.23 -0.97
N ALA A 115 13.07 1.28 0.34
CA ALA A 115 11.79 1.51 0.97
C ALA A 115 11.91 2.40 2.21
N GLU A 116 10.86 3.16 2.47
CA GLU A 116 10.66 3.91 3.72
C GLU A 116 9.28 3.62 4.29
N LEU A 117 9.17 3.67 5.61
CA LEU A 117 7.92 3.44 6.35
C LEU A 117 7.66 4.63 7.27
N LEU A 118 6.50 5.27 7.13
CA LEU A 118 6.03 6.33 8.00
C LEU A 118 4.75 5.87 8.71
N ILE A 119 4.83 5.65 10.01
CA ILE A 119 3.69 5.30 10.85
C ILE A 119 3.32 6.47 11.75
N TYR A 120 2.02 6.81 11.79
CA TYR A 120 1.46 7.80 12.70
C TYR A 120 0.76 7.10 13.86
N PRO A 121 1.32 7.12 15.08
CA PRO A 121 0.71 6.43 16.24
C PRO A 121 -0.65 6.99 16.64
N ASP A 122 -0.94 8.22 16.27
CA ASP A 122 -2.11 8.98 16.70
C ASP A 122 -3.09 9.35 15.58
N GLU A 123 -2.91 8.81 14.38
CA GLU A 123 -3.82 8.99 13.25
C GLU A 123 -4.58 7.69 12.90
N ASN A 124 -5.74 7.89 12.28
CA ASN A 124 -6.59 6.82 11.77
C ASN A 124 -6.39 6.63 10.25
N HIS A 125 -7.47 6.38 9.50
CA HIS A 125 -7.43 6.25 8.03
C HIS A 125 -7.08 7.56 7.32
N TRP A 126 -7.14 8.70 8.00
CA TRP A 126 -6.75 10.02 7.50
C TRP A 126 -5.70 10.67 8.40
N VAL A 127 -4.88 11.54 7.81
CA VAL A 127 -3.96 12.39 8.56
C VAL A 127 -4.67 13.71 8.86
N LEU A 128 -5.19 13.85 10.07
CA LEU A 128 -6.07 14.95 10.45
C LEU A 128 -5.38 16.01 11.31
N LYS A 129 -4.34 15.62 12.06
CA LYS A 129 -3.63 16.57 12.94
C LYS A 129 -2.66 17.44 12.12
N PRO A 130 -2.68 18.77 12.32
CA PRO A 130 -1.89 19.69 11.48
C PRO A 130 -0.39 19.38 11.45
N GLN A 131 0.21 19.07 12.59
CA GLN A 131 1.63 18.73 12.68
C GLN A 131 1.98 17.46 11.88
N ASN A 132 1.09 16.48 11.91
CA ASN A 132 1.25 15.24 11.14
C ASN A 132 1.08 15.49 9.64
N GLY A 133 0.17 16.40 9.27
CA GLY A 133 0.00 16.84 7.89
C GLY A 133 1.25 17.53 7.33
N VAL A 134 1.94 18.35 8.12
CA VAL A 134 3.21 18.97 7.72
C VAL A 134 4.29 17.91 7.49
N LEU A 135 4.42 16.94 8.38
CA LEU A 135 5.36 15.82 8.22
C LEU A 135 5.01 14.98 6.97
N TRP A 136 3.71 14.70 6.75
CA TRP A 136 3.24 14.00 5.58
C TRP A 136 3.68 14.69 4.29
N GLN A 137 3.45 15.98 4.19
CA GLN A 137 3.82 16.80 3.02
C GLN A 137 5.33 16.75 2.75
N ARG A 138 6.14 16.95 3.80
CA ARG A 138 7.60 16.91 3.68
C ARG A 138 8.08 15.54 3.20
N THR A 139 7.68 14.48 3.87
CA THR A 139 8.09 13.11 3.54
C THR A 139 7.66 12.73 2.12
N PHE A 140 6.44 13.11 1.73
CA PHE A 140 5.88 12.86 0.40
C PHE A 140 6.73 13.51 -0.70
N PHE A 141 7.01 14.81 -0.57
CA PHE A 141 7.76 15.52 -1.60
C PHE A 141 9.25 15.19 -1.58
N GLU A 142 9.86 14.99 -0.42
CA GLU A 142 11.25 14.54 -0.32
C GLU A 142 11.44 13.18 -1.00
N TRP A 143 10.51 12.25 -0.83
CA TRP A 143 10.54 10.96 -1.52
C TRP A 143 10.46 11.11 -3.03
N LEU A 144 9.51 11.89 -3.54
CA LEU A 144 9.38 12.14 -4.98
C LEU A 144 10.60 12.87 -5.55
N ASP A 145 11.13 13.84 -4.83
CA ASP A 145 12.33 14.59 -5.25
C ASP A 145 13.55 13.68 -5.35
N LYS A 146 13.73 12.80 -4.38
CA LYS A 146 14.84 11.84 -4.36
C LYS A 146 14.85 10.93 -5.60
N TRP A 147 13.71 10.47 -6.05
CA TRP A 147 13.62 9.46 -7.09
C TRP A 147 13.22 9.98 -8.47
N LEU A 148 12.56 11.14 -8.55
CA LEU A 148 12.07 11.70 -9.81
C LEU A 148 12.89 12.86 -10.34
N LYS A 149 13.57 13.62 -9.49
CA LYS A 149 14.46 14.69 -9.95
C LYS A 149 15.77 14.12 -10.51
N PRO A 150 16.38 14.77 -11.52
CA PRO A 150 17.70 14.37 -11.97
C PRO A 150 18.70 14.58 -10.84
N ALA A 151 19.72 13.71 -10.77
CA ALA A 151 20.87 13.98 -9.93
C ALA A 151 21.40 15.39 -10.23
N LYS A 152 21.63 16.20 -9.19
CA LYS A 152 22.32 17.49 -9.35
C LYS A 152 23.69 17.17 -9.95
N GLN A 153 23.96 17.72 -11.14
CA GLN A 153 25.29 17.69 -11.75
C GLN A 153 26.25 18.48 -10.88
#